data_ad7b7ad04873f83ed0e10c7d44e5f7a8
#
_entry.id   ad7b7ad04873f83ed0e10c7d44e5f7a8
#
_cell.length_a   1.000
_cell.length_b   1.000
_cell.length_c   1.000
_cell.angle_alpha   90.00
_cell.angle_beta   90.00
_cell.angle_gamma   90.00
#
_symmetry.space_group_name_H-M   'P 1'
#
loop_
_entity.id
_entity.type
_entity.pdbx_description
1 polymer ?
#
loop_
_entity_poly.entity_id
_entity_poly.type
_entity_poly.pdbx_seq_one_letter_code
_entity_poly.pdbx_strand_id
1 'polypeptide(L)'
;MPLAGRWRVLIQLPLWALATACEQINFSNKAPAQTAGNLAQADLLFAQGQYAAAAPHYRTQIWRRQQVSPRVLLRMAYTQHQLGHYAAEMLYLNLVQARQPRLSTWQQLAGLAQRQRLVGYPTTWQQELRVQAQRYYYPGLQGLLSGAVLLAVVLLLRRQRARPGAWLAYGAYLLGTGAYLLLLRPAPVGVVTRAGAALMAGPGAGATWLSTAAPGDRLPVLGHDDIWLRVRWQDRVAYVRATDALVVE
;
A
#
# COMPACT_ATOMS: atom_id res chain seq x y z
N MET A 1 65.26 23.77 8.17
CA MET A 1 65.23 22.39 7.62
C MET A 1 63.78 21.94 7.61
N PRO A 2 63.27 21.51 6.45
CA PRO A 2 61.87 21.28 6.22
C PRO A 2 61.52 19.77 6.40
N LEU A 3 60.31 19.48 6.88
CA LEU A 3 59.69 18.17 6.59
C LEU A 3 58.22 18.41 6.23
N ALA A 4 58.02 18.72 4.96
CA ALA A 4 56.76 18.56 4.28
C ALA A 4 56.65 17.06 3.86
N GLY A 5 55.67 16.36 4.33
CA GLY A 5 55.38 14.94 4.01
C GLY A 5 53.90 14.72 3.91
N ARG A 6 53.33 14.91 2.69
CA ARG A 6 52.63 13.88 1.88
C ARG A 6 51.61 13.02 2.62
N TRP A 7 50.37 13.49 2.70
CA TRP A 7 49.20 12.61 2.76
C TRP A 7 48.20 13.03 1.65
N ARG A 8 48.52 12.68 0.42
CA ARG A 8 47.56 12.54 -0.67
C ARG A 8 47.22 11.07 -0.77
N VAL A 9 46.30 10.61 0.07
CA VAL A 9 45.63 9.34 -0.20
C VAL A 9 44.45 9.65 -1.13
N LEU A 10 44.71 9.39 -2.41
CA LEU A 10 43.73 9.29 -3.48
C LEU A 10 42.75 8.16 -3.12
N ILE A 11 41.58 8.50 -2.56
CA ILE A 11 40.42 7.62 -2.60
C ILE A 11 39.80 7.83 -3.98
N GLN A 12 40.38 7.22 -5.00
CA GLN A 12 39.69 6.93 -6.25
C GLN A 12 38.81 5.67 -6.00
N LEU A 13 37.66 5.86 -5.43
CA LEU A 13 36.61 4.85 -5.55
C LEU A 13 36.04 4.96 -6.96
N PRO A 14 36.12 3.92 -7.78
CA PRO A 14 35.64 3.97 -9.15
C PRO A 14 34.12 4.17 -9.16
N LEU A 15 33.67 5.23 -9.80
CA LEU A 15 32.24 5.60 -9.99
C LEU A 15 31.41 4.50 -10.69
N TRP A 16 32.05 3.51 -11.27
CA TRP A 16 31.35 2.38 -11.89
C TRP A 16 30.99 1.26 -10.91
N ALA A 17 31.51 1.25 -9.69
CA ALA A 17 31.05 0.32 -8.65
C ALA A 17 29.66 0.64 -8.14
N LEU A 18 29.15 1.88 -8.32
CA LEU A 18 27.76 2.27 -8.01
C LEU A 18 26.79 1.95 -9.16
N ALA A 19 27.28 1.85 -10.40
CA ALA A 19 26.45 1.50 -11.54
C ALA A 19 26.14 -0.01 -11.59
N THR A 20 27.05 -0.87 -11.11
CA THR A 20 26.85 -2.33 -11.11
C THR A 20 25.96 -2.81 -9.96
N ALA A 21 25.76 -2.02 -8.91
CA ALA A 21 24.83 -2.37 -7.83
C ALA A 21 23.34 -2.18 -8.21
N CYS A 22 23.04 -1.38 -9.24
CA CYS A 22 21.67 -1.22 -9.75
C CYS A 22 21.23 -2.31 -10.72
N GLU A 23 22.15 -3.11 -11.25
CA GLU A 23 21.84 -4.09 -12.29
C GLU A 23 21.52 -5.50 -11.77
N GLN A 24 21.64 -5.73 -10.46
CA GLN A 24 21.37 -7.04 -9.86
C GLN A 24 20.08 -7.13 -9.05
N ILE A 25 19.20 -6.10 -9.07
CA ILE A 25 17.82 -6.28 -8.65
C ILE A 25 16.97 -6.64 -9.88
N ASN A 26 17.47 -7.54 -10.69
CA ASN A 26 16.65 -8.36 -11.53
C ASN A 26 16.03 -9.41 -10.61
N PHE A 27 14.91 -9.06 -9.97
CA PHE A 27 13.98 -10.05 -9.46
C PHE A 27 13.66 -10.94 -10.66
N SER A 28 14.38 -12.05 -10.74
CA SER A 28 14.10 -13.14 -11.67
C SER A 28 12.65 -13.56 -11.42
N ASN A 29 11.74 -12.96 -12.16
CA ASN A 29 10.33 -13.32 -12.27
C ASN A 29 10.22 -14.68 -13.00
N LYS A 30 11.04 -15.64 -12.61
CA LYS A 30 10.86 -17.04 -12.94
C LYS A 30 9.81 -17.61 -11.99
N ALA A 31 8.56 -17.18 -12.20
CA ALA A 31 7.43 -17.91 -11.65
C ALA A 31 7.60 -19.38 -12.10
N PRO A 32 7.57 -20.36 -11.20
CA PRO A 32 7.70 -21.75 -11.57
C PRO A 32 6.62 -22.09 -12.62
N ALA A 33 6.97 -22.88 -13.63
CA ALA A 33 6.13 -23.16 -14.80
C ALA A 33 4.70 -23.61 -14.48
N GLN A 34 4.50 -24.28 -13.34
CA GLN A 34 3.18 -24.64 -12.79
C GLN A 34 2.32 -23.44 -12.37
N THR A 35 2.96 -22.32 -12.02
CA THR A 35 2.27 -21.07 -11.62
C THR A 35 1.69 -20.38 -12.85
N ALA A 36 2.46 -20.34 -13.93
CA ALA A 36 2.03 -19.77 -15.20
C ALA A 36 0.85 -20.58 -15.79
N GLY A 37 0.87 -21.90 -15.68
CA GLY A 37 -0.21 -22.77 -16.16
C GLY A 37 -1.55 -22.49 -15.47
N ASN A 38 -1.56 -22.36 -14.16
CA ASN A 38 -2.81 -22.10 -13.42
C ASN A 38 -3.39 -20.69 -13.67
N LEU A 39 -2.53 -19.68 -13.89
CA LEU A 39 -3.01 -18.34 -14.22
C LEU A 39 -3.51 -18.28 -15.67
N ALA A 40 -2.81 -18.90 -16.61
CA ALA A 40 -3.24 -18.98 -18.00
C ALA A 40 -4.59 -19.72 -18.13
N GLN A 41 -4.80 -20.80 -17.36
CA GLN A 41 -6.06 -21.49 -17.30
C GLN A 41 -7.18 -20.61 -16.73
N ALA A 42 -6.92 -19.87 -15.64
CA ALA A 42 -7.88 -18.92 -15.07
C ALA A 42 -8.26 -17.84 -16.08
N ASP A 43 -7.26 -17.31 -16.82
CA ASP A 43 -7.44 -16.30 -17.84
C ASP A 43 -8.26 -16.80 -19.03
N LEU A 44 -8.08 -18.06 -19.43
CA LEU A 44 -8.84 -18.71 -20.47
C LEU A 44 -10.31 -18.91 -20.07
N LEU A 45 -10.55 -19.44 -18.87
CA LEU A 45 -11.90 -19.59 -18.31
C LEU A 45 -12.61 -18.23 -18.18
N PHE A 46 -11.88 -17.20 -17.76
CA PHE A 46 -12.40 -15.83 -17.69
C PHE A 46 -12.80 -15.31 -19.06
N ALA A 47 -11.97 -15.52 -20.10
CA ALA A 47 -12.26 -15.10 -21.47
C ALA A 47 -13.48 -15.84 -22.05
N GLN A 48 -13.74 -17.06 -21.61
CA GLN A 48 -14.91 -17.87 -21.99
C GLN A 48 -16.18 -17.49 -21.21
N GLY A 49 -16.11 -16.52 -20.26
CA GLY A 49 -17.23 -16.15 -19.41
C GLY A 49 -17.54 -17.18 -18.29
N GLN A 50 -16.69 -18.19 -18.10
CA GLN A 50 -16.84 -19.22 -17.07
C GLN A 50 -16.31 -18.72 -15.72
N TYR A 51 -16.97 -17.67 -15.18
CA TYR A 51 -16.51 -16.97 -13.99
C TYR A 51 -16.47 -17.85 -12.73
N ALA A 52 -17.45 -18.74 -12.55
CA ALA A 52 -17.50 -19.67 -11.42
C ALA A 52 -16.29 -20.62 -11.42
N ALA A 53 -15.88 -21.11 -12.59
CA ALA A 53 -14.71 -21.96 -12.73
C ALA A 53 -13.39 -21.20 -12.61
N ALA A 54 -13.32 -19.96 -13.06
CA ALA A 54 -12.13 -19.11 -12.97
C ALA A 54 -11.82 -18.67 -11.51
N ALA A 55 -12.84 -18.43 -10.68
CA ALA A 55 -12.72 -17.89 -9.33
C ALA A 55 -11.75 -18.68 -8.42
N PRO A 56 -11.82 -20.03 -8.30
CA PRO A 56 -10.93 -20.79 -7.43
C PRO A 56 -9.46 -20.70 -7.88
N HIS A 57 -9.19 -20.64 -9.17
CA HIS A 57 -7.84 -20.49 -9.72
C HIS A 57 -7.23 -19.12 -9.34
N TYR A 58 -7.97 -18.02 -9.53
CA TYR A 58 -7.53 -16.69 -9.10
C TYR A 58 -7.37 -16.61 -7.58
N ARG A 59 -8.29 -17.21 -6.79
CA ARG A 59 -8.22 -17.23 -5.33
C ARG A 59 -6.94 -17.92 -4.85
N THR A 60 -6.61 -19.06 -5.42
CA THR A 60 -5.37 -19.80 -5.09
C THR A 60 -4.13 -18.96 -5.40
N GLN A 61 -4.14 -18.23 -6.52
CA GLN A 61 -3.05 -17.36 -6.92
C GLN A 61 -2.86 -16.20 -5.93
N ILE A 62 -3.94 -15.55 -5.53
CA ILE A 62 -3.93 -14.40 -4.65
C ILE A 62 -3.50 -14.79 -3.22
N TRP A 63 -4.16 -15.80 -2.64
CA TRP A 63 -4.04 -16.08 -1.21
C TRP A 63 -2.95 -17.10 -0.85
N ARG A 64 -2.73 -18.11 -1.68
CA ARG A 64 -1.70 -19.12 -1.39
C ARG A 64 -0.31 -18.75 -1.91
N ARG A 65 -0.24 -18.08 -3.05
CA ARG A 65 1.04 -17.78 -3.70
C ARG A 65 1.51 -16.35 -3.50
N GLN A 66 0.70 -15.51 -2.91
CA GLN A 66 0.97 -14.08 -2.65
C GLN A 66 1.44 -13.29 -3.89
N GLN A 67 1.22 -13.84 -5.08
CA GLN A 67 1.52 -13.18 -6.35
C GLN A 67 0.34 -12.29 -6.75
N VAL A 68 0.26 -11.14 -6.11
CA VAL A 68 -0.89 -10.26 -6.22
C VAL A 68 -0.59 -9.14 -7.23
N SER A 69 -0.79 -9.40 -8.52
CA SER A 69 -0.77 -8.33 -9.51
C SER A 69 -2.11 -7.59 -9.53
N PRO A 70 -2.11 -6.27 -9.74
CA PRO A 70 -3.36 -5.48 -9.87
C PRO A 70 -4.31 -6.02 -10.93
N ARG A 71 -3.77 -6.58 -12.01
CA ARG A 71 -4.56 -7.20 -13.09
C ARG A 71 -5.34 -8.42 -12.62
N VAL A 72 -4.71 -9.30 -11.83
CA VAL A 72 -5.37 -10.50 -11.27
C VAL A 72 -6.46 -10.10 -10.28
N LEU A 73 -6.20 -9.09 -9.45
CA LEU A 73 -7.20 -8.55 -8.52
C LEU A 73 -8.40 -7.94 -9.24
N LEU A 74 -8.18 -7.18 -10.32
CA LEU A 74 -9.27 -6.62 -11.12
C LEU A 74 -10.11 -7.70 -11.79
N ARG A 75 -9.48 -8.74 -12.36
CA ARG A 75 -10.20 -9.88 -12.94
C ARG A 75 -11.00 -10.62 -11.89
N MET A 76 -10.42 -10.80 -10.69
CA MET A 76 -11.14 -11.42 -9.58
C MET A 76 -12.30 -10.56 -9.09
N ALA A 77 -12.13 -9.24 -8.99
CA ALA A 77 -13.22 -8.32 -8.66
C ALA A 77 -14.36 -8.42 -9.68
N TYR A 78 -14.03 -8.39 -10.97
CA TYR A 78 -15.03 -8.56 -12.05
C TYR A 78 -15.71 -9.93 -12.00
N THR A 79 -14.95 -11.01 -11.72
CA THR A 79 -15.50 -12.35 -11.55
C THR A 79 -16.52 -12.38 -10.41
N GLN A 80 -16.21 -11.75 -9.26
CA GLN A 80 -17.14 -11.67 -8.13
C GLN A 80 -18.38 -10.83 -8.45
N HIS A 81 -18.20 -9.75 -9.22
CA HIS A 81 -19.31 -8.96 -9.73
C HIS A 81 -20.29 -9.80 -10.56
N GLN A 82 -19.80 -10.57 -11.53
CA GLN A 82 -20.62 -11.44 -12.37
C GLN A 82 -21.34 -12.56 -11.59
N LEU A 83 -20.76 -12.98 -10.46
CA LEU A 83 -21.35 -13.96 -9.55
C LEU A 83 -22.32 -13.33 -8.52
N GLY A 84 -22.49 -12.02 -8.52
CA GLY A 84 -23.35 -11.29 -7.56
C GLY A 84 -22.80 -11.19 -6.15
N HIS A 85 -21.52 -11.49 -5.94
CA HIS A 85 -20.87 -11.46 -4.63
C HIS A 85 -20.27 -10.08 -4.33
N TYR A 86 -21.12 -9.05 -4.07
CA TYR A 86 -20.71 -7.67 -3.90
C TYR A 86 -19.65 -7.45 -2.82
N ALA A 87 -19.73 -8.16 -1.68
CA ALA A 87 -18.76 -7.99 -0.58
C ALA A 87 -17.35 -8.44 -0.99
N ALA A 88 -17.24 -9.54 -1.75
CA ALA A 88 -15.97 -10.01 -2.30
C ALA A 88 -15.45 -9.07 -3.40
N GLU A 89 -16.33 -8.56 -4.27
CA GLU A 89 -15.99 -7.54 -5.26
C GLU A 89 -15.37 -6.31 -4.57
N MET A 90 -16.03 -5.78 -3.54
CA MET A 90 -15.55 -4.64 -2.75
C MET A 90 -14.18 -4.92 -2.13
N LEU A 91 -13.96 -6.11 -1.58
CA LEU A 91 -12.67 -6.51 -1.03
C LEU A 91 -11.56 -6.46 -2.09
N TYR A 92 -11.78 -7.10 -3.25
CA TYR A 92 -10.75 -7.13 -4.30
C TYR A 92 -10.49 -5.76 -4.91
N LEU A 93 -11.50 -4.92 -5.07
CA LEU A 93 -11.32 -3.53 -5.51
C LEU A 93 -10.54 -2.68 -4.49
N ASN A 94 -10.75 -2.88 -3.18
CA ASN A 94 -9.95 -2.23 -2.14
C ASN A 94 -8.49 -2.70 -2.19
N LEU A 95 -8.22 -3.99 -2.44
CA LEU A 95 -6.87 -4.52 -2.65
C LEU A 95 -6.20 -3.91 -3.90
N VAL A 96 -6.95 -3.72 -4.99
CA VAL A 96 -6.45 -2.99 -6.17
C VAL A 96 -6.09 -1.55 -5.79
N GLN A 97 -7.00 -0.87 -5.08
CA GLN A 97 -6.81 0.53 -4.69
C GLN A 97 -5.60 0.72 -3.78
N ALA A 98 -5.31 -0.22 -2.88
CA ALA A 98 -4.13 -0.18 -2.03
C ALA A 98 -2.83 -0.36 -2.83
N ARG A 99 -2.83 -1.27 -3.84
CA ARG A 99 -1.65 -1.53 -4.69
C ARG A 99 -1.42 -0.48 -5.76
N GLN A 100 -2.48 0.01 -6.36
CA GLN A 100 -2.47 1.05 -7.40
C GLN A 100 -3.58 2.06 -7.15
N PRO A 101 -3.33 3.09 -6.33
CA PRO A 101 -4.30 4.15 -6.11
C PRO A 101 -4.66 4.85 -7.43
N ARG A 102 -5.93 4.70 -7.85
CA ARG A 102 -6.48 5.34 -9.05
C ARG A 102 -7.82 5.97 -8.72
N LEU A 103 -8.04 7.16 -9.24
CA LEU A 103 -9.32 7.86 -9.04
C LEU A 103 -10.49 7.08 -9.63
N SER A 104 -10.32 6.47 -10.82
CA SER A 104 -11.34 5.64 -11.45
C SER A 104 -11.77 4.43 -10.58
N THR A 105 -10.80 3.75 -9.97
CA THR A 105 -11.10 2.63 -9.05
C THR A 105 -11.81 3.12 -7.79
N TRP A 106 -11.42 4.30 -7.27
CA TRP A 106 -12.08 4.92 -6.13
C TRP A 106 -13.53 5.30 -6.44
N GLN A 107 -13.79 5.91 -7.60
CA GLN A 107 -15.14 6.28 -8.04
C GLN A 107 -16.02 5.03 -8.22
N GLN A 108 -15.46 3.95 -8.76
CA GLN A 108 -16.14 2.66 -8.86
C GLN A 108 -16.52 2.10 -7.48
N LEU A 109 -15.57 2.10 -6.53
CA LEU A 109 -15.81 1.70 -5.14
C LEU A 109 -16.91 2.54 -4.49
N ALA A 110 -16.84 3.87 -4.63
CA ALA A 110 -17.82 4.78 -4.07
C ALA A 110 -19.22 4.57 -4.67
N GLY A 111 -19.31 4.37 -5.98
CA GLY A 111 -20.56 4.08 -6.66
C GLY A 111 -21.23 2.76 -6.22
N LEU A 112 -20.43 1.71 -6.07
CA LEU A 112 -20.88 0.41 -5.54
C LEU A 112 -21.31 0.55 -4.06
N ALA A 113 -20.53 1.26 -3.25
CA ALA A 113 -20.82 1.49 -1.85
C ALA A 113 -22.16 2.24 -1.66
N GLN A 114 -22.45 3.24 -2.48
CA GLN A 114 -23.73 3.94 -2.46
C GLN A 114 -24.91 3.02 -2.77
N ARG A 115 -24.78 2.15 -3.79
CA ARG A 115 -25.83 1.19 -4.15
C ARG A 115 -26.11 0.18 -3.05
N GLN A 116 -25.06 -0.26 -2.34
CA GLN A 116 -25.14 -1.25 -1.26
C GLN A 116 -25.27 -0.60 0.15
N ARG A 117 -25.33 0.73 0.22
CA ARG A 117 -25.41 1.52 1.48
C ARG A 117 -24.25 1.21 2.44
N LEU A 118 -23.04 1.00 1.90
CA LEU A 118 -21.84 0.69 2.68
C LEU A 118 -21.18 1.97 3.22
N VAL A 119 -20.51 1.84 4.35
CA VAL A 119 -19.84 2.93 5.05
C VAL A 119 -18.34 2.95 4.73
N GLY A 120 -17.73 4.14 4.79
CA GLY A 120 -16.27 4.31 4.66
C GLY A 120 -15.78 4.67 3.26
N TYR A 121 -16.67 5.06 2.34
CA TYR A 121 -16.37 5.45 0.97
C TYR A 121 -16.81 6.89 0.66
N PRO A 122 -16.20 7.91 1.31
CA PRO A 122 -16.59 9.29 1.08
C PRO A 122 -16.25 9.74 -0.35
N THR A 123 -17.16 10.52 -0.95
CA THR A 123 -17.02 11.09 -2.30
C THR A 123 -16.62 12.57 -2.24
N THR A 124 -15.80 12.95 -1.25
CA THR A 124 -15.35 14.33 -1.07
C THR A 124 -14.13 14.63 -1.92
N TRP A 125 -13.97 15.88 -2.37
CA TRP A 125 -12.80 16.35 -3.11
C TRP A 125 -11.47 16.12 -2.33
N GLN A 126 -11.53 16.21 -1.00
CA GLN A 126 -10.38 15.92 -0.13
C GLN A 126 -9.93 14.46 -0.24
N GLN A 127 -10.88 13.53 -0.38
CA GLN A 127 -10.56 12.12 -0.57
C GLN A 127 -9.97 11.86 -1.96
N GLU A 128 -10.46 12.53 -2.97
CA GLU A 128 -9.90 12.44 -4.33
C GLU A 128 -8.45 12.94 -4.37
N LEU A 129 -8.18 14.09 -3.74
CA LEU A 129 -6.81 14.58 -3.58
C LEU A 129 -5.93 13.61 -2.79
N ARG A 130 -6.45 12.98 -1.75
CA ARG A 130 -5.71 11.98 -0.96
C ARG A 130 -5.36 10.77 -1.82
N VAL A 131 -6.29 10.24 -2.61
CA VAL A 131 -6.04 9.14 -3.56
C VAL A 131 -4.96 9.52 -4.58
N GLN A 132 -5.04 10.75 -5.11
CA GLN A 132 -4.03 11.28 -6.03
C GLN A 132 -2.65 11.39 -5.36
N ALA A 133 -2.58 11.92 -4.14
CA ALA A 133 -1.35 12.02 -3.36
C ALA A 133 -0.74 10.65 -3.06
N GLN A 134 -1.56 9.66 -2.71
CA GLN A 134 -1.11 8.29 -2.46
C GLN A 134 -0.45 7.65 -3.70
N ARG A 135 -0.93 7.97 -4.89
CA ARG A 135 -0.32 7.50 -6.14
C ARG A 135 1.14 7.93 -6.28
N TYR A 136 1.45 9.14 -5.85
CA TYR A 136 2.79 9.73 -5.96
C TYR A 136 3.63 9.59 -4.69
N TYR A 137 3.10 8.92 -3.65
CA TYR A 137 3.80 8.79 -2.37
C TYR A 137 5.15 8.10 -2.51
N TYR A 138 5.20 6.90 -3.11
CA TYR A 138 6.44 6.15 -3.27
C TYR A 138 7.44 6.80 -4.24
N PRO A 139 7.04 7.23 -5.46
CA PRO A 139 7.94 7.95 -6.34
C PRO A 139 8.46 9.26 -5.73
N GLY A 140 7.60 10.01 -5.04
CA GLY A 140 7.98 11.23 -4.34
C GLY A 140 8.99 10.95 -3.22
N LEU A 141 8.75 9.92 -2.42
CA LEU A 141 9.67 9.51 -1.36
C LEU A 141 11.03 9.07 -1.93
N GLN A 142 11.05 8.28 -3.01
CA GLN A 142 12.29 7.90 -3.69
C GLN A 142 13.06 9.13 -4.19
N GLY A 143 12.36 10.10 -4.80
CA GLY A 143 12.98 11.34 -5.24
C GLY A 143 13.58 12.15 -4.08
N LEU A 144 12.84 12.27 -2.98
CA LEU A 144 13.33 12.97 -1.77
C LEU A 144 14.54 12.26 -1.16
N LEU A 145 14.52 10.94 -1.03
CA LEU A 145 15.65 10.18 -0.50
C LEU A 145 16.88 10.26 -1.42
N SER A 146 16.69 10.13 -2.73
CA SER A 146 17.77 10.29 -3.70
C SER A 146 18.38 11.70 -3.65
N GLY A 147 17.53 12.72 -3.55
CA GLY A 147 17.96 14.10 -3.36
C GLY A 147 18.75 14.30 -2.05
N ALA A 148 18.32 13.67 -0.95
CA ALA A 148 19.04 13.71 0.32
C ALA A 148 20.46 13.15 0.20
N VAL A 149 20.61 11.98 -0.47
CA VAL A 149 21.91 11.35 -0.69
C VAL A 149 22.82 12.24 -1.56
N LEU A 150 22.29 12.76 -2.68
CA LEU A 150 23.05 13.65 -3.57
C LEU A 150 23.51 14.91 -2.85
N LEU A 151 22.62 15.56 -2.10
CA LEU A 151 22.97 16.76 -1.32
C LEU A 151 24.02 16.44 -0.25
N ALA A 152 23.91 15.31 0.45
CA ALA A 152 24.92 14.88 1.42
C ALA A 152 26.29 14.71 0.76
N VAL A 153 26.35 14.02 -0.39
CA VAL A 153 27.61 13.82 -1.14
C VAL A 153 28.21 15.15 -1.55
N VAL A 154 27.42 16.07 -2.12
CA VAL A 154 27.89 17.39 -2.52
C VAL A 154 28.42 18.21 -1.33
N LEU A 155 27.72 18.18 -0.19
CA LEU A 155 28.15 18.87 1.02
C LEU A 155 29.43 18.28 1.59
N LEU A 156 29.59 16.95 1.57
CA LEU A 156 30.81 16.27 2.02
C LEU A 156 31.99 16.60 1.13
N LEU A 157 31.83 16.56 -0.20
CA LEU A 157 32.89 16.91 -1.16
C LEU A 157 33.29 18.40 -1.03
N ARG A 158 32.34 19.28 -0.71
CA ARG A 158 32.56 20.71 -0.54
C ARG A 158 32.74 21.13 0.94
N ARG A 159 32.96 20.20 1.85
CA ARG A 159 32.98 20.40 3.30
C ARG A 159 33.87 21.62 3.72
N GLN A 160 35.02 21.80 3.10
CA GLN A 160 35.93 22.91 3.43
C GLN A 160 35.46 24.27 2.96
N ARG A 161 34.52 24.32 1.98
CA ARG A 161 33.95 25.56 1.41
C ARG A 161 32.48 25.75 1.77
N ALA A 162 31.85 24.75 2.41
CA ALA A 162 30.44 24.81 2.76
C ALA A 162 30.19 25.81 3.90
N ARG A 163 29.33 26.78 3.65
CA ARG A 163 28.88 27.72 4.67
C ARG A 163 28.00 26.99 5.71
N PRO A 164 28.02 27.43 6.99
CA PRO A 164 27.19 26.79 8.02
C PRO A 164 25.68 26.78 7.66
N GLY A 165 25.19 27.79 6.93
CA GLY A 165 23.83 27.83 6.43
C GLY A 165 23.46 26.67 5.47
N ALA A 166 24.42 26.09 4.74
CA ALA A 166 24.16 24.94 3.87
C ALA A 166 23.84 23.67 4.67
N TRP A 167 24.47 23.48 5.81
CA TRP A 167 24.16 22.37 6.73
C TRP A 167 22.81 22.53 7.40
N LEU A 168 22.43 23.76 7.76
CA LEU A 168 21.10 24.06 8.29
C LEU A 168 20.01 23.78 7.24
N ALA A 169 20.23 24.21 5.98
CA ALA A 169 19.32 23.93 4.89
C ALA A 169 19.15 22.43 4.63
N TYR A 170 20.25 21.67 4.71
CA TYR A 170 20.20 20.21 4.60
C TYR A 170 19.43 19.58 5.77
N GLY A 171 19.63 20.06 6.98
CA GLY A 171 18.85 19.62 8.15
C GLY A 171 17.35 19.88 7.98
N ALA A 172 16.98 21.07 7.51
CA ALA A 172 15.58 21.42 7.20
C ALA A 172 15.00 20.52 6.10
N TYR A 173 15.79 20.21 5.07
CA TYR A 173 15.37 19.26 4.02
C TYR A 173 15.10 17.85 4.58
N LEU A 174 15.97 17.34 5.47
CA LEU A 174 15.76 16.04 6.11
C LEU A 174 14.53 16.01 7.01
N LEU A 175 14.30 17.11 7.76
CA LEU A 175 13.09 17.26 8.56
C LEU A 175 11.83 17.27 7.68
N GLY A 176 11.86 17.99 6.55
CA GLY A 176 10.77 17.98 5.57
C GLY A 176 10.51 16.58 4.98
N THR A 177 11.59 15.85 4.65
CA THR A 177 11.48 14.45 4.19
C THR A 177 10.91 13.54 5.27
N GLY A 178 11.32 13.71 6.51
CA GLY A 178 10.77 12.98 7.66
C GLY A 178 9.28 13.28 7.88
N ALA A 179 8.90 14.55 7.81
CA ALA A 179 7.51 14.98 7.88
C ALA A 179 6.67 14.39 6.74
N TYR A 180 7.19 14.38 5.51
CA TYR A 180 6.54 13.73 4.37
C TYR A 180 6.27 12.25 4.64
N LEU A 181 7.26 11.53 5.18
CA LEU A 181 7.18 10.11 5.51
C LEU A 181 6.09 9.81 6.56
N LEU A 182 5.99 10.66 7.59
CA LEU A 182 5.05 10.45 8.70
C LEU A 182 3.63 10.91 8.37
N LEU A 183 3.47 12.07 7.72
CA LEU A 183 2.17 12.70 7.52
C LEU A 183 1.41 12.14 6.30
N LEU A 184 2.12 11.72 5.24
CA LEU A 184 1.50 11.24 4.01
C LEU A 184 1.45 9.71 3.91
N ARG A 185 1.92 9.00 4.93
CA ARG A 185 1.86 7.53 4.94
C ARG A 185 0.42 7.07 4.74
N PRO A 186 0.15 6.14 3.78
CA PRO A 186 -1.18 5.56 3.63
C PRO A 186 -1.61 4.86 4.92
N ALA A 187 -2.79 5.19 5.43
CA ALA A 187 -3.32 4.53 6.60
C ALA A 187 -3.87 3.15 6.23
N PRO A 188 -3.60 2.11 7.03
CA PRO A 188 -4.17 0.79 6.81
C PRO A 188 -5.69 0.82 6.97
N VAL A 189 -6.36 0.00 6.19
CA VAL A 189 -7.83 -0.04 6.14
C VAL A 189 -8.31 -1.48 6.31
N GLY A 190 -9.28 -1.68 7.19
CA GLY A 190 -9.98 -2.95 7.32
C GLY A 190 -11.22 -2.98 6.41
N VAL A 191 -11.36 -4.01 5.61
CA VAL A 191 -12.60 -4.29 4.86
C VAL A 191 -13.32 -5.44 5.54
N VAL A 192 -14.55 -5.21 5.94
CA VAL A 192 -15.38 -6.22 6.60
C VAL A 192 -15.72 -7.32 5.59
N THR A 193 -15.40 -8.56 5.95
CA THR A 193 -15.61 -9.72 5.07
C THR A 193 -16.78 -10.60 5.52
N ARG A 194 -17.13 -10.52 6.80
CA ARG A 194 -18.14 -11.37 7.41
C ARG A 194 -19.44 -10.62 7.68
N ALA A 195 -20.55 -11.26 7.41
CA ALA A 195 -21.86 -10.72 7.78
C ALA A 195 -22.01 -10.73 9.31
N GLY A 196 -22.56 -9.65 9.87
CA GLY A 196 -22.80 -9.52 11.29
C GLY A 196 -21.57 -9.24 12.14
N ALA A 197 -20.51 -8.64 11.55
CA ALA A 197 -19.31 -8.25 12.28
C ALA A 197 -19.68 -7.22 13.37
N ALA A 198 -19.52 -7.60 14.64
CA ALA A 198 -19.85 -6.76 15.78
C ALA A 198 -18.78 -5.69 16.00
N LEU A 199 -19.19 -4.43 16.11
CA LEU A 199 -18.38 -3.31 16.54
C LEU A 199 -18.59 -3.10 18.04
N MET A 200 -17.52 -3.25 18.81
CA MET A 200 -17.52 -3.18 20.27
C MET A 200 -16.84 -1.89 20.76
N ALA A 201 -17.24 -1.40 21.93
CA ALA A 201 -16.61 -0.23 22.55
C ALA A 201 -15.22 -0.51 23.14
N GLY A 202 -14.87 -1.78 23.37
CA GLY A 202 -13.59 -2.20 23.94
C GLY A 202 -13.10 -3.54 23.38
N PRO A 203 -11.83 -3.91 23.60
CA PRO A 203 -11.24 -5.15 23.15
C PRO A 203 -11.63 -6.33 24.05
N GLY A 204 -12.88 -6.75 24.01
CA GLY A 204 -13.35 -7.86 24.84
C GLY A 204 -14.77 -8.29 24.52
N ALA A 205 -15.07 -9.56 24.72
CA ALA A 205 -16.41 -10.11 24.46
C ALA A 205 -17.49 -9.54 25.38
N GLY A 206 -17.10 -9.03 26.55
CA GLY A 206 -18.01 -8.37 27.50
C GLY A 206 -18.14 -6.84 27.32
N ALA A 207 -17.47 -6.27 26.29
CA ALA A 207 -17.57 -4.86 26.02
C ALA A 207 -18.97 -4.49 25.45
N THR A 208 -19.36 -3.24 25.61
CA THR A 208 -20.62 -2.76 25.08
C THR A 208 -20.65 -2.86 23.56
N TRP A 209 -21.67 -3.50 23.02
CA TRP A 209 -21.94 -3.54 21.59
C TRP A 209 -22.38 -2.15 21.10
N LEU A 210 -21.74 -1.68 20.02
CA LEU A 210 -22.04 -0.37 19.43
C LEU A 210 -22.93 -0.48 18.21
N SER A 211 -22.57 -1.38 17.29
CA SER A 211 -23.25 -1.55 16.01
C SER A 211 -22.80 -2.85 15.33
N THR A 212 -23.42 -3.14 14.20
CA THR A 212 -23.01 -4.24 13.32
C THR A 212 -22.53 -3.66 11.99
N ALA A 213 -21.32 -4.03 11.56
CA ALA A 213 -20.79 -3.63 10.28
C ALA A 213 -21.29 -4.56 9.17
N ALA A 214 -21.58 -4.00 8.02
CA ALA A 214 -21.99 -4.74 6.84
C ALA A 214 -20.78 -5.31 6.09
N PRO A 215 -20.89 -6.49 5.42
CA PRO A 215 -19.84 -7.01 4.56
C PRO A 215 -19.54 -6.01 3.44
N GLY A 216 -18.28 -5.63 3.29
CA GLY A 216 -17.83 -4.59 2.37
C GLY A 216 -17.61 -3.21 3.02
N ASP A 217 -18.04 -2.99 4.26
CA ASP A 217 -17.74 -1.76 4.98
C ASP A 217 -16.23 -1.56 5.10
N ARG A 218 -15.81 -0.31 4.95
CA ARG A 218 -14.40 0.11 5.00
C ARG A 218 -14.13 0.90 6.26
N LEU A 219 -13.30 0.35 7.13
CA LEU A 219 -13.00 0.90 8.44
C LEU A 219 -11.52 1.31 8.51
N PRO A 220 -11.19 2.58 8.78
CA PRO A 220 -9.80 2.98 9.03
C PRO A 220 -9.24 2.26 10.26
N VAL A 221 -8.13 1.51 10.09
CA VAL A 221 -7.48 0.79 11.17
C VAL A 221 -6.54 1.73 11.91
N LEU A 222 -6.70 1.81 13.23
CA LEU A 222 -5.87 2.61 14.12
C LEU A 222 -4.77 1.79 14.79
N GLY A 223 -4.96 0.48 14.88
CA GLY A 223 -4.02 -0.44 15.51
C GLY A 223 -4.59 -1.84 15.65
N HIS A 224 -3.79 -2.70 16.23
CA HIS A 224 -4.13 -4.10 16.52
C HIS A 224 -3.97 -4.33 18.03
N ASP A 225 -4.93 -5.02 18.63
CA ASP A 225 -4.97 -5.30 20.06
C ASP A 225 -5.40 -6.77 20.24
N ASP A 226 -4.41 -7.68 20.29
CA ASP A 226 -4.58 -9.13 20.31
C ASP A 226 -5.45 -9.61 19.11
N ILE A 227 -6.59 -10.19 19.37
CA ILE A 227 -7.57 -10.67 18.36
C ILE A 227 -8.49 -9.56 17.84
N TRP A 228 -8.33 -8.33 18.30
CA TRP A 228 -9.16 -7.21 17.95
C TRP A 228 -8.41 -6.19 17.07
N LEU A 229 -9.08 -5.70 16.03
CA LEU A 229 -8.66 -4.54 15.27
C LEU A 229 -9.30 -3.30 15.87
N ARG A 230 -8.48 -2.35 16.28
CA ARG A 230 -8.94 -1.03 16.70
C ARG A 230 -9.20 -0.18 15.46
N VAL A 231 -10.43 0.22 15.25
CA VAL A 231 -10.89 0.91 14.05
C VAL A 231 -11.58 2.22 14.41
N ARG A 232 -11.69 3.12 13.46
CA ARG A 232 -12.49 4.33 13.59
C ARG A 232 -13.88 4.09 12.98
N TRP A 233 -14.91 4.30 13.80
CA TRP A 233 -16.31 4.19 13.42
C TRP A 233 -17.06 5.46 13.84
N GLN A 234 -17.64 6.21 12.89
CA GLN A 234 -18.41 7.45 13.17
C GLN A 234 -17.71 8.38 14.18
N ASP A 235 -16.43 8.68 13.92
CA ASP A 235 -15.55 9.49 14.77
C ASP A 235 -15.26 8.96 16.18
N ARG A 236 -15.66 7.72 16.46
CA ARG A 236 -15.34 6.98 17.70
C ARG A 236 -14.37 5.85 17.43
N VAL A 237 -13.66 5.46 18.49
CA VAL A 237 -12.86 4.23 18.46
C VAL A 237 -13.80 3.06 18.71
N ALA A 238 -13.73 2.05 17.85
CA ALA A 238 -14.44 0.79 17.97
C ALA A 238 -13.47 -0.38 17.76
N TYR A 239 -13.89 -1.55 18.17
CA TYR A 239 -13.11 -2.77 18.06
C TYR A 239 -13.91 -3.80 17.27
N VAL A 240 -13.27 -4.43 16.28
CA VAL A 240 -13.82 -5.52 15.46
C VAL A 240 -12.87 -6.71 15.53
N ARG A 241 -13.37 -7.93 15.48
CA ARG A 241 -12.49 -9.10 15.47
C ARG A 241 -11.66 -9.14 14.18
N ALA A 242 -10.38 -9.46 14.32
CA ALA A 242 -9.47 -9.58 13.18
C ALA A 242 -9.90 -10.68 12.18
N THR A 243 -10.71 -11.65 12.61
CA THR A 243 -11.30 -12.68 11.75
C THR A 243 -12.45 -12.17 10.87
N ASP A 244 -13.06 -11.05 11.23
CA ASP A 244 -14.26 -10.53 10.57
C ASP A 244 -13.95 -9.40 9.57
N ALA A 245 -12.72 -8.85 9.62
CA ALA A 245 -12.25 -7.83 8.70
C ALA A 245 -10.84 -8.17 8.19
N LEU A 246 -10.60 -7.92 6.90
CA LEU A 246 -9.28 -8.08 6.29
C LEU A 246 -8.59 -6.73 6.22
N VAL A 247 -7.38 -6.64 6.78
CA VAL A 247 -6.56 -5.43 6.68
C VAL A 247 -5.94 -5.36 5.30
N VAL A 248 -6.10 -4.21 4.65
CA VAL A 248 -5.58 -3.87 3.32
C VAL A 248 -4.56 -2.75 3.49
N GLU A 249 -3.30 -3.03 3.15
CA GLU A 249 -2.15 -2.13 3.21
C GLU A 249 -1.57 -1.85 1.83
#